data_599c562b07a7e9507e9680d40c436d38
#
_entry.id   599c562b07a7e9507e9680d40c436d38
#
_cell.length_a   1.000
_cell.length_b   1.000
_cell.length_c   1.000
_cell.angle_alpha   90.00
_cell.angle_beta   90.00
_cell.angle_gamma   90.00
#
_symmetry.space_group_name_H-M   'P 1'
#
loop_
_entity.id
_entity.type
_entity.pdbx_description
1 polymer ?
#
loop_
_entity_poly.entity_id
_entity_poly.type
_entity_poly.pdbx_seq_one_letter_code
_entity_poly.pdbx_strand_id
1 'polypeptide(L)'
;MNEVTSSRVWHEPNEVPSQLAPGVVTIGNFDGVHRGHRRVIDSLTSYGKKYGLVPRALTFHPHPRHVMTGSEEPMLITGYADRDSLVCAAGVVDLLSVNFTLEFAQLTAEDFVREYLVELLGARAVVLGKDSR
;
A
#
# COMPACT_ATOMS: atom_id res chain seq x y z
N MET A 1 -14.93 -9.20 -21.88
CA MET A 1 -13.86 -9.08 -21.98
C MET A 1 -13.24 -8.84 -20.85
N ASN A 2 -12.49 -9.14 -20.63
CA ASN A 2 -11.95 -8.88 -19.58
C ASN A 2 -11.00 -8.04 -19.69
N GLU A 3 -10.98 -7.19 -19.19
CA GLU A 3 -10.07 -6.43 -19.21
C GLU A 3 -9.13 -6.66 -18.30
N VAL A 4 -7.99 -6.63 -18.62
CA VAL A 4 -6.96 -6.65 -17.73
C VAL A 4 -6.83 -5.28 -17.23
N THR A 5 -7.18 -5.09 -16.04
CA THR A 5 -7.03 -3.81 -15.41
C THR A 5 -5.56 -3.63 -15.13
N SER A 6 -4.95 -2.67 -15.75
CA SER A 6 -3.55 -2.37 -15.48
C SER A 6 -3.41 -1.82 -14.09
N SER A 7 -2.49 -2.38 -13.33
CA SER A 7 -2.18 -1.84 -12.01
C SER A 7 -1.42 -0.54 -12.17
N ARG A 8 -1.61 0.38 -11.22
CA ARG A 8 -0.92 1.65 -11.20
C ARG A 8 -0.06 1.73 -9.95
N VAL A 9 1.14 2.30 -10.10
CA VAL A 9 2.04 2.51 -8.97
C VAL A 9 2.38 3.98 -8.93
N TRP A 10 2.16 4.60 -7.78
CA TRP A 10 2.49 6.01 -7.58
C TRP A 10 3.56 6.12 -6.51
N HIS A 11 4.47 7.06 -6.68
CA HIS A 11 5.57 7.26 -5.74
C HIS A 11 5.47 8.57 -4.98
N GLU A 12 4.57 9.46 -5.40
CA GLU A 12 4.36 10.72 -4.73
C GLU A 12 2.87 10.96 -4.60
N PRO A 13 2.43 11.59 -3.50
CA PRO A 13 1.00 11.88 -3.35
C PRO A 13 0.42 12.68 -4.51
N ASN A 14 1.22 13.57 -5.11
CA ASN A 14 0.70 14.39 -6.20
C ASN A 14 0.53 13.62 -7.50
N GLU A 15 1.00 12.39 -7.58
CA GLU A 15 0.75 11.54 -8.74
C GLU A 15 -0.63 10.90 -8.70
N VAL A 16 -1.25 10.90 -7.52
CA VAL A 16 -2.54 10.24 -7.35
C VAL A 16 -3.63 11.15 -7.92
N PRO A 17 -4.50 10.63 -8.79
CA PRO A 17 -5.58 11.46 -9.35
C PRO A 17 -6.46 12.02 -8.24
N SER A 18 -7.00 13.22 -8.46
CA SER A 18 -7.81 13.88 -7.45
C SER A 18 -9.13 13.19 -7.18
N GLN A 19 -9.59 12.38 -8.11
CA GLN A 19 -10.82 11.66 -7.93
C GLN A 19 -10.60 10.19 -8.22
N LEU A 20 -10.74 9.37 -7.18
CA LEU A 20 -10.62 7.94 -7.31
C LEU A 20 -11.92 7.28 -6.94
N ALA A 21 -12.21 6.16 -7.58
CA ALA A 21 -13.35 5.34 -7.17
C ALA A 21 -13.12 4.87 -5.73
N PRO A 22 -14.20 4.63 -4.98
CA PRO A 22 -14.06 4.17 -3.59
C PRO A 22 -13.22 2.91 -3.53
N GLY A 23 -12.35 2.82 -2.54
CA GLY A 23 -11.40 1.74 -2.43
C GLY A 23 -11.38 1.07 -1.07
N VAL A 24 -10.80 -0.12 -1.04
CA VAL A 24 -10.42 -0.79 0.19
C VAL A 24 -8.89 -0.83 0.20
N VAL A 25 -8.29 -0.42 1.31
CA VAL A 25 -6.86 -0.16 1.36
C VAL A 25 -6.20 -1.03 2.43
N THR A 26 -5.01 -1.53 2.13
CA THR A 26 -4.16 -2.16 3.14
C THR A 26 -2.83 -1.43 3.19
N ILE A 27 -2.13 -1.57 4.31
CA ILE A 27 -0.86 -0.91 4.54
C ILE A 27 0.15 -1.97 4.93
N GLY A 28 1.35 -1.92 4.38
CA GLY A 28 2.39 -2.84 4.77
C GLY A 28 3.67 -2.58 4.02
N ASN A 29 4.75 -3.23 4.44
CA ASN A 29 6.04 -3.12 3.77
C ASN A 29 6.17 -4.13 2.64
N PHE A 30 5.51 -5.27 2.75
CA PHE A 30 5.40 -6.28 1.69
C PHE A 30 6.74 -6.79 1.16
N ASP A 31 7.75 -6.84 2.03
CA ASP A 31 9.05 -7.33 1.63
C ASP A 31 8.95 -8.81 1.27
N GLY A 32 9.27 -9.14 0.02
CA GLY A 32 9.19 -10.50 -0.48
C GLY A 32 7.79 -11.01 -0.74
N VAL A 33 6.77 -10.27 -0.39
CA VAL A 33 5.36 -10.65 -0.56
C VAL A 33 5.14 -12.10 -0.08
N HIS A 34 5.57 -12.37 1.16
CA HIS A 34 5.51 -13.72 1.70
C HIS A 34 4.06 -14.11 2.04
N ARG A 35 3.90 -15.34 2.52
CA ARG A 35 2.57 -15.94 2.71
C ARG A 35 1.59 -15.05 3.50
N GLY A 36 2.07 -14.41 4.57
CA GLY A 36 1.21 -13.54 5.37
C GLY A 36 0.67 -12.36 4.57
N HIS A 37 1.53 -11.76 3.75
CA HIS A 37 1.13 -10.65 2.91
C HIS A 37 0.12 -11.10 1.85
N ARG A 38 0.30 -12.30 1.32
CA ARG A 38 -0.63 -12.79 0.32
C ARG A 38 -2.02 -13.01 0.90
N ARG A 39 -2.09 -13.45 2.16
CA ARG A 39 -3.39 -13.60 2.81
C ARG A 39 -4.09 -12.25 2.96
N VAL A 40 -3.33 -11.23 3.34
CA VAL A 40 -3.89 -9.89 3.47
C VAL A 40 -4.39 -9.40 2.12
N ILE A 41 -3.60 -9.59 1.07
CA ILE A 41 -3.98 -9.15 -0.26
C ILE A 41 -5.19 -9.93 -0.76
N ASP A 42 -5.26 -11.23 -0.47
CA ASP A 42 -6.41 -12.03 -0.84
C ASP A 42 -7.68 -11.54 -0.13
N SER A 43 -7.56 -11.18 1.15
CA SER A 43 -8.69 -10.61 1.88
C SER A 43 -9.09 -9.27 1.30
N LEU A 44 -8.11 -8.47 0.93
CA LEU A 44 -8.33 -7.17 0.32
C LEU A 44 -9.11 -7.29 -0.98
N THR A 45 -8.67 -8.18 -1.86
CA THR A 45 -9.31 -8.35 -3.16
C THR A 45 -10.70 -8.96 -3.02
N SER A 46 -10.86 -9.90 -2.08
CA SER A 46 -12.18 -10.50 -1.85
C SER A 46 -13.16 -9.49 -1.32
N TYR A 47 -12.71 -8.65 -0.39
CA TYR A 47 -13.56 -7.60 0.18
C TYR A 47 -13.95 -6.59 -0.91
N GLY A 48 -12.98 -6.21 -1.74
CA GLY A 48 -13.24 -5.29 -2.83
C GLY A 48 -14.27 -5.83 -3.81
N LYS A 49 -14.15 -7.11 -4.13
CA LYS A 49 -15.08 -7.74 -5.04
C LYS A 49 -16.48 -7.80 -4.44
N LYS A 50 -16.55 -8.10 -3.15
CA LYS A 50 -17.84 -8.24 -2.48
C LYS A 50 -18.57 -6.91 -2.39
N TYR A 51 -17.85 -5.83 -2.13
CA TYR A 51 -18.47 -4.53 -1.87
C TYR A 51 -18.27 -3.51 -2.97
N GLY A 52 -17.71 -3.91 -4.10
CA GLY A 52 -17.52 -3.00 -5.22
C GLY A 52 -16.46 -1.95 -4.97
N LEU A 53 -15.42 -2.29 -4.22
CA LEU A 53 -14.35 -1.37 -3.87
C LEU A 53 -13.06 -1.77 -4.59
N VAL A 54 -12.28 -0.77 -4.97
CA VAL A 54 -11.02 -1.02 -5.67
C VAL A 54 -9.95 -1.40 -4.65
N PRO A 55 -9.25 -2.54 -4.83
CA PRO A 55 -8.20 -2.92 -3.88
C PRO A 55 -6.96 -2.08 -4.08
N ARG A 56 -6.56 -1.38 -3.04
CA ARG A 56 -5.40 -0.50 -3.05
C ARG A 56 -4.48 -0.82 -1.88
N ALA A 57 -3.20 -0.51 -2.05
CA ALA A 57 -2.23 -0.72 -0.98
C ALA A 57 -1.35 0.51 -0.84
N LEU A 58 -0.86 0.73 0.38
CA LEU A 58 0.10 1.77 0.67
C LEU A 58 1.32 1.10 1.26
N THR A 59 2.47 1.40 0.73
CA THR A 59 3.74 0.85 1.21
C THR A 59 4.75 1.98 1.31
N PHE A 60 5.97 1.66 1.75
CA PHE A 60 6.97 2.68 2.07
C PHE A 60 8.31 2.36 1.42
N HIS A 61 9.05 3.40 1.10
CA HIS A 61 10.45 3.29 0.71
C HIS A 61 11.14 4.57 1.17
N PRO A 62 12.32 4.49 1.75
CA PRO A 62 12.95 3.27 2.25
C PRO A 62 12.14 2.68 3.39
N HIS A 63 12.56 1.51 3.85
CA HIS A 63 11.86 0.84 4.93
C HIS A 63 11.82 1.77 6.15
N PRO A 64 10.66 1.88 6.83
CA PRO A 64 10.57 2.80 7.98
C PRO A 64 11.62 2.54 9.06
N ARG A 65 11.97 1.28 9.28
CA ARG A 65 12.98 0.94 10.27
C ARG A 65 14.32 1.61 9.98
N HIS A 66 14.70 1.65 8.70
CA HIS A 66 15.95 2.27 8.30
C HIS A 66 15.96 3.76 8.68
N VAL A 67 14.86 4.44 8.41
CA VAL A 67 14.75 5.87 8.67
C VAL A 67 14.71 6.15 10.17
N MET A 68 13.92 5.37 10.91
CA MET A 68 13.71 5.63 12.33
C MET A 68 14.93 5.32 13.16
N THR A 69 15.73 4.33 12.78
CA THR A 69 16.88 3.93 13.59
C THR A 69 18.18 4.49 13.06
N GLY A 70 18.18 5.05 11.86
CA GLY A 70 19.42 5.52 11.25
C GLY A 70 20.34 4.43 10.80
N SER A 71 19.89 3.18 10.83
CA SER A 71 20.71 2.06 10.39
C SER A 71 20.71 1.97 8.88
N GLU A 72 21.61 1.16 8.33
CA GLU A 72 21.63 0.96 6.91
C GLU A 72 20.34 0.31 6.47
N GLU A 73 19.89 0.65 5.28
CA GLU A 73 18.67 0.07 4.76
C GLU A 73 18.85 -1.44 4.64
N PRO A 74 17.92 -2.22 5.21
CA PRO A 74 18.05 -3.67 5.14
C PRO A 74 17.97 -4.15 3.69
N MET A 75 18.72 -5.22 3.41
CA MET A 75 18.65 -5.80 2.10
C MET A 75 17.29 -6.45 1.94
N LEU A 76 16.54 -6.02 0.95
CA LEU A 76 15.25 -6.62 0.67
C LEU A 76 15.44 -7.94 -0.03
N ILE A 77 14.52 -8.88 0.19
CA ILE A 77 14.50 -10.13 -0.56
C ILE A 77 14.34 -9.80 -2.03
N THR A 78 13.51 -8.80 -2.32
CA THR A 78 13.36 -8.27 -3.67
C THR A 78 13.61 -6.79 -3.61
N GLY A 79 14.02 -6.20 -4.71
CA GLY A 79 14.13 -4.75 -4.80
C GLY A 79 12.76 -4.10 -4.73
N TYR A 80 12.71 -2.79 -4.54
CA TYR A 80 11.43 -2.11 -4.40
C TYR A 80 10.56 -2.25 -5.66
N ALA A 81 11.17 -2.18 -6.84
CA ALA A 81 10.39 -2.33 -8.07
C ALA A 81 9.80 -3.73 -8.18
N ASP A 82 10.58 -4.75 -7.82
CA ASP A 82 10.09 -6.13 -7.86
C ASP A 82 9.02 -6.34 -6.81
N ARG A 83 9.20 -5.76 -5.63
CA ARG A 83 8.18 -5.83 -4.58
C ARG A 83 6.86 -5.25 -5.09
N ASP A 84 6.92 -4.06 -5.70
CA ASP A 84 5.72 -3.40 -6.19
C ASP A 84 5.04 -4.25 -7.25
N SER A 85 5.82 -4.84 -8.15
CA SER A 85 5.28 -5.70 -9.18
C SER A 85 4.58 -6.92 -8.59
N LEU A 86 5.18 -7.53 -7.56
CA LEU A 86 4.60 -8.70 -6.92
C LEU A 86 3.30 -8.37 -6.19
N VAL A 87 3.25 -7.21 -5.54
CA VAL A 87 2.03 -6.78 -4.86
C VAL A 87 0.92 -6.57 -5.87
N CYS A 88 1.21 -5.91 -6.97
CA CYS A 88 0.23 -5.69 -8.01
C CYS A 88 -0.22 -7.00 -8.66
N ALA A 89 0.73 -7.89 -8.90
CA ALA A 89 0.41 -9.19 -9.50
C ALA A 89 -0.48 -10.03 -8.59
N ALA A 90 -0.43 -9.77 -7.28
CA ALA A 90 -1.27 -10.51 -6.33
C ALA A 90 -2.70 -9.99 -6.29
N GLY A 91 -2.99 -8.87 -6.96
CA GLY A 91 -4.36 -8.39 -7.07
C GLY A 91 -4.59 -6.93 -6.72
N VAL A 92 -3.56 -6.23 -6.25
CA VAL A 92 -3.71 -4.81 -5.92
C VAL A 92 -3.78 -4.01 -7.22
N VAL A 93 -4.79 -3.17 -7.33
CA VAL A 93 -4.98 -2.36 -8.54
C VAL A 93 -4.15 -1.08 -8.47
N ASP A 94 -4.17 -0.40 -7.32
CA ASP A 94 -3.41 0.83 -7.14
C ASP A 94 -2.49 0.69 -5.95
N LEU A 95 -1.23 1.04 -6.13
CA LEU A 95 -0.23 0.98 -5.08
C LEU A 95 0.43 2.35 -4.92
N LEU A 96 0.41 2.89 -3.72
CA LEU A 96 1.12 4.12 -3.41
C LEU A 96 2.34 3.76 -2.57
N SER A 97 3.53 4.02 -3.11
CA SER A 97 4.77 3.76 -2.41
C SER A 97 5.27 5.09 -1.86
N VAL A 98 5.01 5.33 -0.58
CA VAL A 98 5.30 6.62 0.05
C VAL A 98 6.77 6.70 0.43
N ASN A 99 7.37 7.86 0.17
CA ASN A 99 8.73 8.11 0.62
C ASN A 99 8.69 8.35 2.13
N PHE A 100 9.20 7.39 2.90
CA PHE A 100 9.13 7.49 4.36
C PHE A 100 10.26 8.38 4.86
N THR A 101 9.89 9.49 5.49
CA THR A 101 10.85 10.43 6.06
C THR A 101 10.56 10.60 7.53
N LEU A 102 11.49 11.23 8.25
CA LEU A 102 11.25 11.52 9.68
C LEU A 102 10.06 12.47 9.84
N GLU A 103 9.86 13.37 8.90
CA GLU A 103 8.70 14.25 8.92
C GLU A 103 7.42 13.45 8.77
N PHE A 104 7.41 12.50 7.82
CA PHE A 104 6.24 11.66 7.63
C PHE A 104 5.95 10.87 8.90
N ALA A 105 7.00 10.40 9.58
CA ALA A 105 6.84 9.60 10.80
C ALA A 105 6.23 10.40 11.93
N GLN A 106 6.19 11.73 11.84
CA GLN A 106 5.60 12.56 12.87
C GLN A 106 4.11 12.77 12.73
N LEU A 107 3.52 12.30 11.63
CA LEU A 107 2.08 12.37 11.48
C LEU A 107 1.42 11.52 12.57
N THR A 108 0.33 12.03 13.12
CA THR A 108 -0.46 11.20 14.04
C THR A 108 -1.16 10.13 13.24
N ALA A 109 -1.55 9.04 13.91
CA ALA A 109 -2.28 7.98 13.23
C ALA A 109 -3.57 8.53 12.62
N GLU A 110 -4.23 9.44 13.33
CA GLU A 110 -5.47 10.04 12.84
C GLU A 110 -5.25 10.84 11.57
N ASP A 111 -4.20 11.67 11.55
CA ASP A 111 -3.89 12.47 10.38
C ASP A 111 -3.47 11.60 9.20
N PHE A 112 -2.70 10.55 9.46
CA PHE A 112 -2.27 9.64 8.41
C PHE A 112 -3.49 8.98 7.76
N VAL A 113 -4.41 8.46 8.57
CA VAL A 113 -5.59 7.79 8.04
C VAL A 113 -6.42 8.79 7.23
N ARG A 114 -6.65 9.99 7.78
CA ARG A 114 -7.49 10.96 7.10
C ARG A 114 -6.86 11.42 5.79
N GLU A 115 -5.59 11.78 5.82
CA GLU A 115 -4.96 12.40 4.64
C GLU A 115 -4.57 11.39 3.59
N TYR A 116 -4.02 10.25 3.99
CA TYR A 116 -3.48 9.30 3.03
C TYR A 116 -4.47 8.22 2.64
N LEU A 117 -5.22 7.70 3.59
CA LEU A 117 -6.14 6.61 3.26
C LEU A 117 -7.46 7.14 2.75
N VAL A 118 -8.08 8.07 3.47
CA VAL A 118 -9.42 8.53 3.11
C VAL A 118 -9.36 9.56 1.98
N GLU A 119 -8.62 10.64 2.18
CA GLU A 119 -8.65 11.74 1.21
C GLU A 119 -7.88 11.42 -0.04
N LEU A 120 -6.70 10.84 0.09
CA LEU A 120 -5.86 10.58 -1.06
C LEU A 120 -6.25 9.31 -1.79
N LEU A 121 -6.40 8.20 -1.09
CA LEU A 121 -6.67 6.91 -1.71
C LEU A 121 -8.14 6.51 -1.73
N GLY A 122 -9.02 7.35 -1.23
CA GLY A 122 -10.46 7.09 -1.31
C GLY A 122 -10.92 5.89 -0.52
N ALA A 123 -10.29 5.61 0.61
CA ALA A 123 -10.61 4.42 1.38
C ALA A 123 -12.01 4.49 2.00
N ARG A 124 -12.79 3.45 1.77
CA ARG A 124 -14.05 3.25 2.46
C ARG A 124 -13.90 2.12 3.46
N ALA A 125 -12.83 1.35 3.35
CA ALA A 125 -12.55 0.25 4.27
C ALA A 125 -11.06 0.03 4.31
N VAL A 126 -10.56 -0.50 5.42
CA VAL A 126 -9.13 -0.82 5.57
C VAL A 126 -9.03 -2.25 6.04
N VAL A 127 -8.16 -3.03 5.39
CA VAL A 127 -7.90 -4.41 5.75
C VAL A 127 -6.46 -4.49 6.25
N LEU A 128 -6.26 -4.99 7.45
CA LEU A 128 -4.93 -5.08 8.04
C LEU A 128 -4.63 -6.52 8.40
N GLY A 129 -3.38 -6.90 8.23
CA GLY A 129 -2.95 -8.21 8.67
C GLY A 129 -2.65 -8.20 10.15
N LYS A 130 -2.57 -9.41 10.72
CA LYS A 130 -2.25 -9.55 12.12
C LYS A 130 -0.95 -8.90 12.47
N ASP A 131 0.02 -8.97 11.58
CA ASP A 131 1.37 -8.48 11.84
C ASP A 131 1.70 -7.21 11.08
N SER A 132 0.68 -6.44 10.73
CA SER A 132 0.88 -5.22 9.98
C SER A 132 1.28 -4.10 10.88
N ARG A 133 2.44 -4.11 11.40
CA ARG A 133 2.86 -3.01 12.24
C ARG A 133 4.09 -2.37 11.72
#